data_c240191012191633dfc4a8b3dcbd7574
#
_entry.id   c240191012191633dfc4a8b3dcbd7574
#
_cell.length_a   1.000
_cell.length_b   1.000
_cell.length_c   1.000
_cell.angle_alpha   90.00
_cell.angle_beta   90.00
_cell.angle_gamma   90.00
#
_symmetry.space_group_name_H-M   'P 1'
#
loop_
_entity.id
_entity.type
_entity.pdbx_description
1 polymer ?
#
loop_
_entity_poly.entity_id
_entity_poly.type
_entity_poly.pdbx_seq_one_letter_code
_entity_poly.pdbx_strand_id
1 'polypeptide(L)'
;SASFKVNAASDWKIVCMTQYKYKYTDADGKPKEKTAEKDSIPTWLKVTPTVGEAGETVVTVSAEATKGANSAMLQFVCDNEIQRVNILQGVLNPPFSTCAQVLAGNDGETYKVKGTMTKISNTLYGNWYIKDATGEVYIYGTLDANGSDKNFSSLKLEEGDEVTIQGPRDTHNGTPQLKNVTVLSYTKSLIKVDELDKDTLDKAGEDFKVSLTVKGEGVT
;
A
#
# COMPACT_ATOMS: atom_id res chain seq x y z
N SER A 1 -0.10 23.92 5.74
CA SER A 1 0.06 23.71 7.19
C SER A 1 -1.26 23.32 7.82
N ALA A 2 -1.21 22.53 8.87
CA ALA A 2 -2.33 22.14 9.71
C ALA A 2 -1.93 22.29 11.18
N SER A 3 -2.91 22.47 12.08
CA SER A 3 -2.66 22.56 13.52
C SER A 3 -3.66 21.69 14.26
N PHE A 4 -3.24 21.13 15.38
CA PHE A 4 -4.09 20.39 16.30
C PHE A 4 -3.69 20.68 17.75
N LYS A 5 -4.58 20.38 18.68
CA LYS A 5 -4.37 20.60 20.09
C LYS A 5 -3.86 19.32 20.77
N VAL A 6 -2.84 19.46 21.58
CA VAL A 6 -2.36 18.44 22.52
C VAL A 6 -2.79 18.89 23.91
N ASN A 7 -3.49 18.05 24.64
CA ASN A 7 -3.84 18.28 26.03
C ASN A 7 -3.16 17.20 26.89
N ALA A 8 -2.12 17.56 27.61
CA ALA A 8 -1.27 16.64 28.35
C ALA A 8 -1.40 16.86 29.85
N ALA A 9 -1.31 15.77 30.62
CA ALA A 9 -1.35 15.81 32.08
C ALA A 9 -0.01 16.23 32.69
N SER A 10 1.10 16.03 31.98
CA SER A 10 2.45 16.40 32.37
C SER A 10 3.26 16.87 31.15
N ASP A 11 4.54 17.12 31.32
CA ASP A 11 5.45 17.46 30.25
C ASP A 11 5.47 16.36 29.17
N TRP A 12 5.51 16.76 27.93
CA TRP A 12 5.47 15.84 26.81
C TRP A 12 6.51 16.18 25.73
N LYS A 13 6.83 15.16 24.93
CA LYS A 13 7.72 15.31 23.77
C LYS A 13 7.20 14.54 22.57
N ILE A 14 7.66 14.94 21.38
CA ILE A 14 7.44 14.19 20.14
C ILE A 14 8.66 13.32 19.86
N VAL A 15 8.40 12.05 19.57
CA VAL A 15 9.35 11.07 19.04
C VAL A 15 8.89 10.67 17.65
N CYS A 16 9.80 10.69 16.67
CA CYS A 16 9.52 10.29 15.30
C CYS A 16 10.63 9.35 14.81
N MET A 17 10.38 8.04 14.85
CA MET A 17 11.38 7.06 14.42
C MET A 17 11.48 7.02 12.89
N THR A 18 12.62 7.44 12.37
CA THR A 18 12.93 7.48 10.94
C THR A 18 14.00 6.46 10.61
N GLN A 19 13.72 5.63 9.61
CA GLN A 19 14.70 4.67 9.11
C GLN A 19 15.73 5.37 8.22
N TYR A 20 16.98 4.99 8.35
CA TYR A 20 18.06 5.42 7.47
C TYR A 20 19.00 4.26 7.16
N LYS A 21 19.60 4.32 5.99
CA LYS A 21 20.58 3.33 5.56
C LYS A 21 21.99 3.88 5.74
N TYR A 22 22.88 3.05 6.24
CA TYR A 22 24.30 3.38 6.34
C TYR A 22 25.17 2.24 5.80
N LYS A 23 26.29 2.62 5.23
CA LYS A 23 27.29 1.67 4.73
C LYS A 23 28.33 1.42 5.81
N TYR A 24 28.74 0.18 5.95
CA TYR A 24 29.84 -0.23 6.83
C TYR A 24 30.67 -1.30 6.11
N THR A 25 31.87 -1.53 6.60
CA THR A 25 32.74 -2.60 6.11
C THR A 25 32.66 -3.77 7.10
N ASP A 26 32.36 -4.96 6.59
CA ASP A 26 32.29 -6.16 7.43
C ASP A 26 33.70 -6.66 7.83
N ALA A 27 33.77 -7.73 8.62
CA ALA A 27 35.04 -8.29 9.10
C ALA A 27 35.96 -8.81 7.97
N ASP A 28 35.36 -9.10 6.80
CA ASP A 28 36.10 -9.57 5.60
C ASP A 28 36.52 -8.41 4.69
N GLY A 29 36.35 -7.15 5.10
CA GLY A 29 36.68 -5.97 4.33
C GLY A 29 35.69 -5.62 3.22
N LYS A 30 34.50 -6.26 3.18
CA LYS A 30 33.50 -6.03 2.13
C LYS A 30 32.51 -4.94 2.53
N PRO A 31 32.14 -4.03 1.59
CA PRO A 31 31.12 -3.02 1.85
C PRO A 31 29.75 -3.68 2.01
N LYS A 32 29.04 -3.32 3.07
CA LYS A 32 27.66 -3.75 3.40
C LYS A 32 26.78 -2.54 3.64
N GLU A 33 25.47 -2.73 3.54
CA GLU A 33 24.47 -1.74 3.88
C GLU A 33 23.56 -2.29 4.99
N LYS A 34 23.26 -1.46 5.97
CA LYS A 34 22.34 -1.80 7.06
C LYS A 34 21.34 -0.69 7.25
N THR A 35 20.10 -1.06 7.57
CA THR A 35 19.04 -0.13 7.99
C THR A 35 19.09 0.01 9.51
N ALA A 36 19.04 1.23 10.00
CA ALA A 36 18.91 1.58 11.40
C ALA A 36 17.80 2.61 11.58
N GLU A 37 17.37 2.81 12.81
CA GLU A 37 16.37 3.80 13.16
C GLU A 37 16.99 4.90 14.02
N LYS A 38 16.50 6.11 13.87
CA LYS A 38 16.84 7.25 14.72
C LYS A 38 15.60 8.05 15.04
N ASP A 39 15.55 8.65 16.22
CA ASP A 39 14.54 9.64 16.55
C ASP A 39 14.86 10.95 15.83
N SER A 40 14.18 11.19 14.73
CA SER A 40 14.29 12.45 14.00
C SER A 40 13.06 12.68 13.14
N ILE A 41 12.53 13.90 13.21
CA ILE A 41 11.49 14.34 12.29
C ILE A 41 12.08 14.39 10.87
N PRO A 42 11.41 13.79 9.87
CA PRO A 42 11.89 13.81 8.48
C PRO A 42 12.09 15.25 7.97
N THR A 43 13.05 15.46 7.10
CA THR A 43 13.40 16.80 6.59
C THR A 43 12.28 17.51 5.83
N TRP A 44 11.34 16.76 5.25
CA TRP A 44 10.18 17.29 4.54
C TRP A 44 9.08 17.82 5.48
N LEU A 45 9.12 17.47 6.78
CA LEU A 45 8.10 17.80 7.78
C LEU A 45 8.67 18.77 8.81
N LYS A 46 7.96 19.88 9.05
CA LYS A 46 8.24 20.80 10.16
C LYS A 46 7.14 20.65 11.20
N VAL A 47 7.52 20.47 12.45
CA VAL A 47 6.61 20.33 13.59
C VAL A 47 7.02 21.33 14.68
N THR A 48 6.09 22.10 15.20
CA THR A 48 6.36 23.11 16.22
C THR A 48 5.15 23.29 17.14
N PRO A 49 5.33 23.23 18.48
CA PRO A 49 6.54 22.79 19.18
C PRO A 49 6.71 21.29 19.15
N THR A 50 7.90 20.79 19.49
CA THR A 50 8.21 19.35 19.62
C THR A 50 8.23 18.86 21.06
N VAL A 51 8.11 19.78 22.01
CA VAL A 51 7.97 19.54 23.45
C VAL A 51 6.96 20.53 24.03
N GLY A 52 6.34 20.19 25.13
CA GLY A 52 5.43 21.08 25.84
C GLY A 52 5.27 20.68 27.30
N GLU A 53 4.67 21.57 28.08
CA GLU A 53 4.32 21.37 29.48
C GLU A 53 2.89 20.82 29.62
N ALA A 54 2.50 20.46 30.84
CA ALA A 54 1.13 20.08 31.16
C ALA A 54 0.12 21.14 30.72
N GLY A 55 -1.04 20.71 30.24
CA GLY A 55 -2.11 21.59 29.74
C GLY A 55 -2.28 21.52 28.22
N GLU A 56 -2.96 22.52 27.67
CA GLU A 56 -3.25 22.62 26.24
C GLU A 56 -2.13 23.31 25.47
N THR A 57 -1.60 22.64 24.45
CA THR A 57 -0.62 23.20 23.52
C THR A 57 -1.10 23.02 22.10
N VAL A 58 -0.99 24.08 21.27
CA VAL A 58 -1.25 23.99 19.83
C VAL A 58 0.02 23.56 19.12
N VAL A 59 -0.03 22.41 18.44
CA VAL A 59 1.07 21.90 17.61
C VAL A 59 0.74 22.20 16.15
N THR A 60 1.66 22.84 15.46
CA THR A 60 1.56 23.14 14.03
C THR A 60 2.48 22.21 13.25
N VAL A 61 1.94 21.63 12.20
CA VAL A 61 2.68 20.84 11.23
C VAL A 61 2.64 21.52 9.86
N SER A 62 3.77 21.54 9.18
CA SER A 62 3.86 22.09 7.82
C SER A 62 4.87 21.27 7.00
N ALA A 63 4.66 21.26 5.70
CA ALA A 63 5.53 20.61 4.74
C ALA A 63 5.59 21.41 3.45
N GLU A 64 6.70 21.31 2.74
CA GLU A 64 6.85 21.87 1.40
C GLU A 64 6.10 21.00 0.39
N ALA A 65 5.69 21.60 -0.73
CA ALA A 65 5.00 20.86 -1.79
C ALA A 65 5.88 19.70 -2.29
N THR A 66 5.26 18.55 -2.50
CA THR A 66 5.94 17.38 -3.05
C THR A 66 5.17 16.82 -4.25
N LYS A 67 5.89 16.16 -5.17
CA LYS A 67 5.28 15.38 -6.26
C LYS A 67 4.98 13.94 -5.85
N GLY A 68 5.55 13.46 -4.74
CA GLY A 68 5.34 12.14 -4.20
C GLY A 68 4.48 12.13 -2.94
N ALA A 69 4.21 10.96 -2.40
CA ALA A 69 3.57 10.78 -1.11
C ALA A 69 4.65 10.63 -0.02
N ASN A 70 4.46 11.35 1.09
CA ASN A 70 5.28 11.21 2.28
C ASN A 70 4.39 10.83 3.47
N SER A 71 4.94 10.05 4.39
CA SER A 71 4.28 9.72 5.66
C SER A 71 5.27 9.81 6.81
N ALA A 72 4.78 10.22 7.98
CA ALA A 72 5.53 10.19 9.21
C ALA A 72 4.59 9.89 10.37
N MET A 73 5.03 9.06 11.32
CA MET A 73 4.30 8.81 12.55
C MET A 73 4.93 9.61 13.68
N LEU A 74 4.21 10.59 14.17
CA LEU A 74 4.59 11.34 15.37
C LEU A 74 4.03 10.60 16.61
N GLN A 75 4.88 10.32 17.57
CA GLN A 75 4.51 9.76 18.85
C GLN A 75 4.62 10.86 19.92
N PHE A 76 3.50 11.25 20.49
CA PHE A 76 3.44 12.16 21.62
C PHE A 76 3.60 11.32 22.89
N VAL A 77 4.70 11.53 23.58
CA VAL A 77 5.05 10.78 24.77
C VAL A 77 4.91 11.69 25.99
N CYS A 78 4.02 11.30 26.91
CA CYS A 78 3.77 11.96 28.18
C CYS A 78 3.86 10.90 29.28
N ASP A 79 4.88 10.94 30.10
CA ASP A 79 5.23 9.89 31.07
C ASP A 79 5.31 8.50 30.40
N ASN A 80 4.40 7.58 30.75
CA ASN A 80 4.31 6.23 30.17
C ASN A 80 3.24 6.12 29.05
N GLU A 81 2.56 7.20 28.75
CA GLU A 81 1.49 7.22 27.73
C GLU A 81 2.05 7.67 26.37
N ILE A 82 1.58 7.02 25.33
CA ILE A 82 1.97 7.33 23.94
C ILE A 82 0.72 7.48 23.09
N GLN A 83 0.53 8.69 22.56
CA GLN A 83 -0.47 8.95 21.52
C GLN A 83 0.21 9.08 20.16
N ARG A 84 -0.32 8.41 19.15
CA ARG A 84 0.23 8.41 17.79
C ARG A 84 -0.62 9.22 16.83
N VAL A 85 0.06 10.04 16.01
CA VAL A 85 -0.56 10.83 14.94
C VAL A 85 0.19 10.57 13.64
N ASN A 86 -0.52 10.08 12.64
CA ASN A 86 0.05 9.91 11.29
C ASN A 86 -0.07 11.22 10.52
N ILE A 87 1.06 11.73 10.08
CA ILE A 87 1.15 12.88 9.18
C ILE A 87 1.37 12.35 7.77
N LEU A 88 0.45 12.72 6.90
CA LEU A 88 0.44 12.26 5.52
C LEU A 88 0.52 13.49 4.60
N GLN A 89 1.35 13.43 3.56
CA GLN A 89 1.51 14.48 2.57
C GLN A 89 1.49 13.88 1.16
N GLY A 90 0.97 14.63 0.20
CA GLY A 90 0.91 14.23 -1.20
C GLY A 90 -0.46 13.74 -1.61
N VAL A 91 -0.55 13.03 -2.73
CA VAL A 91 -1.81 12.51 -3.26
C VAL A 91 -2.19 11.24 -2.53
N LEU A 92 -2.79 11.41 -1.33
CA LEU A 92 -3.20 10.30 -0.46
C LEU A 92 -4.48 9.61 -0.91
N ASN A 93 -5.27 10.30 -1.73
CA ASN A 93 -6.49 9.80 -2.30
C ASN A 93 -6.59 10.25 -3.77
N PRO A 94 -5.75 9.71 -4.65
CA PRO A 94 -5.83 10.06 -6.06
C PRO A 94 -7.21 9.67 -6.62
N PRO A 95 -7.69 10.33 -7.67
CA PRO A 95 -8.87 9.87 -8.38
C PRO A 95 -8.64 8.46 -8.91
N PHE A 96 -9.72 7.75 -9.18
CA PHE A 96 -9.62 6.45 -9.84
C PHE A 96 -8.98 6.60 -11.22
N SER A 97 -8.05 5.70 -11.50
CA SER A 97 -7.37 5.56 -12.79
C SER A 97 -7.69 4.20 -13.39
N THR A 98 -7.76 4.13 -14.69
CA THR A 98 -7.88 2.88 -15.42
C THR A 98 -6.53 2.20 -15.58
N CYS A 99 -6.53 0.90 -15.87
CA CYS A 99 -5.29 0.18 -16.18
C CYS A 99 -4.52 0.82 -17.34
N ALA A 100 -5.22 1.27 -18.40
CA ALA A 100 -4.60 1.98 -19.53
C ALA A 100 -3.91 3.29 -19.08
N GLN A 101 -4.53 4.05 -18.16
CA GLN A 101 -3.92 5.27 -17.62
C GLN A 101 -2.67 4.98 -16.79
N VAL A 102 -2.68 3.89 -16.01
CA VAL A 102 -1.47 3.45 -15.28
C VAL A 102 -0.35 3.09 -16.25
N LEU A 103 -0.67 2.31 -17.30
CA LEU A 103 0.34 1.91 -18.28
C LEU A 103 0.96 3.09 -19.01
N ALA A 104 0.17 4.13 -19.32
CA ALA A 104 0.62 5.35 -20.00
C ALA A 104 1.20 6.42 -19.05
N GLY A 105 1.11 6.21 -17.74
CA GLY A 105 1.48 7.22 -16.73
C GLY A 105 2.98 7.34 -16.47
N ASN A 106 3.35 8.13 -15.47
CA ASN A 106 4.73 8.38 -15.12
C ASN A 106 5.17 7.58 -13.90
N ASP A 107 6.44 7.17 -13.87
CA ASP A 107 7.06 6.53 -12.71
C ASP A 107 7.09 7.48 -11.51
N GLY A 108 6.87 6.92 -10.32
CA GLY A 108 6.80 7.67 -9.07
C GLY A 108 5.45 8.30 -8.77
N GLU A 109 4.54 8.41 -9.73
CA GLU A 109 3.16 8.84 -9.48
C GLU A 109 2.35 7.72 -8.83
N THR A 110 1.46 8.09 -7.90
CA THR A 110 0.59 7.15 -7.20
C THR A 110 -0.76 7.06 -7.90
N TYR A 111 -1.16 5.84 -8.20
CA TYR A 111 -2.43 5.53 -8.87
C TYR A 111 -3.36 4.74 -7.94
N LYS A 112 -4.66 5.03 -8.04
CA LYS A 112 -5.72 4.25 -7.41
C LYS A 112 -6.51 3.55 -8.49
N VAL A 113 -6.55 2.22 -8.45
CA VAL A 113 -7.17 1.39 -9.48
C VAL A 113 -8.20 0.47 -8.84
N LYS A 114 -9.35 0.33 -9.49
CA LYS A 114 -10.35 -0.68 -9.20
C LYS A 114 -10.41 -1.68 -10.35
N GLY A 115 -10.39 -2.96 -10.03
CA GLY A 115 -10.45 -4.01 -11.04
C GLY A 115 -10.51 -5.39 -10.41
N THR A 116 -10.47 -6.41 -11.27
CA THR A 116 -10.47 -7.81 -10.86
C THR A 116 -9.04 -8.32 -10.75
N MET A 117 -8.74 -9.02 -9.67
CA MET A 117 -7.51 -9.77 -9.52
C MET A 117 -7.54 -10.98 -10.46
N THR A 118 -6.54 -11.12 -11.34
CA THR A 118 -6.54 -12.20 -12.33
C THR A 118 -5.54 -13.29 -11.96
N LYS A 119 -4.26 -13.07 -12.14
CA LYS A 119 -3.22 -14.10 -11.98
C LYS A 119 -2.34 -13.78 -10.78
N ILE A 120 -2.30 -14.65 -9.78
CA ILE A 120 -1.35 -14.56 -8.67
C ILE A 120 -0.07 -15.31 -9.06
N SER A 121 1.05 -14.60 -9.12
CA SER A 121 2.36 -15.16 -9.49
C SER A 121 3.28 -15.39 -8.30
N ASN A 122 3.04 -14.73 -7.16
CA ASN A 122 3.82 -14.92 -5.94
C ASN A 122 2.98 -14.59 -4.70
N THR A 123 2.73 -15.59 -3.87
CA THR A 123 1.91 -15.47 -2.66
C THR A 123 2.65 -14.94 -1.44
N LEU A 124 3.97 -14.93 -1.43
CA LEU A 124 4.75 -14.36 -0.34
C LEU A 124 4.75 -12.83 -0.40
N TYR A 125 5.13 -12.30 -1.57
CA TYR A 125 5.24 -10.85 -1.79
C TYR A 125 3.93 -10.22 -2.26
N GLY A 126 2.96 -11.02 -2.72
CA GLY A 126 1.72 -10.53 -3.31
C GLY A 126 1.97 -9.92 -4.68
N ASN A 127 2.53 -10.72 -5.60
CA ASN A 127 2.67 -10.33 -6.99
C ASN A 127 1.53 -10.96 -7.80
N TRP A 128 0.80 -10.14 -8.54
CA TRP A 128 -0.40 -10.56 -9.27
C TRP A 128 -0.76 -9.53 -10.35
N TYR A 129 -1.86 -9.72 -11.06
CA TYR A 129 -2.34 -8.81 -12.08
C TYR A 129 -3.72 -8.26 -11.72
N ILE A 130 -3.91 -6.94 -11.91
CA ILE A 130 -5.22 -6.28 -11.85
C ILE A 130 -5.70 -5.99 -13.26
N LYS A 131 -6.97 -6.29 -13.54
CA LYS A 131 -7.61 -6.11 -14.85
C LYS A 131 -8.88 -5.29 -14.73
N ASP A 132 -9.05 -4.35 -15.62
CA ASP A 132 -10.31 -3.63 -15.88
C ASP A 132 -10.70 -3.73 -17.36
N ALA A 133 -11.72 -2.97 -17.77
CA ALA A 133 -12.16 -2.96 -19.17
C ALA A 133 -11.12 -2.37 -20.16
N THR A 134 -10.08 -1.70 -19.66
CA THR A 134 -9.09 -0.97 -20.48
C THR A 134 -7.76 -1.69 -20.61
N GLY A 135 -7.52 -2.71 -19.79
CA GLY A 135 -6.27 -3.46 -19.82
C GLY A 135 -5.97 -4.19 -18.51
N GLU A 136 -4.71 -4.58 -18.38
CA GLU A 136 -4.19 -5.31 -17.24
C GLU A 136 -2.84 -4.73 -16.81
N VAL A 137 -2.63 -4.59 -15.50
CA VAL A 137 -1.42 -4.06 -14.89
C VAL A 137 -0.82 -5.07 -13.92
N TYR A 138 0.49 -5.29 -14.01
CA TYR A 138 1.23 -6.10 -13.06
C TYR A 138 1.42 -5.37 -11.74
N ILE A 139 1.20 -6.08 -10.65
CA ILE A 139 1.43 -5.64 -9.28
C ILE A 139 2.68 -6.33 -8.76
N TYR A 140 3.70 -5.53 -8.44
CA TYR A 140 4.94 -6.02 -7.84
C TYR A 140 4.99 -5.68 -6.35
N GLY A 141 4.48 -6.60 -5.54
CA GLY A 141 4.37 -6.45 -4.09
C GLY A 141 3.04 -5.85 -3.64
N THR A 142 2.47 -6.47 -2.62
CA THR A 142 1.29 -5.98 -1.92
C THR A 142 1.60 -5.93 -0.43
N LEU A 143 1.34 -4.77 0.17
CA LEU A 143 1.52 -4.57 1.61
C LEU A 143 0.30 -5.11 2.36
N ASP A 144 0.54 -5.68 3.55
CA ASP A 144 -0.53 -6.07 4.46
C ASP A 144 -1.22 -4.85 5.10
N ALA A 145 -2.21 -5.09 5.96
CA ALA A 145 -2.95 -4.03 6.65
C ALA A 145 -2.07 -3.14 7.54
N ASN A 146 -0.88 -3.59 7.92
CA ASN A 146 0.09 -2.85 8.73
C ASN A 146 1.18 -2.17 7.89
N GLY A 147 1.11 -2.29 6.56
CA GLY A 147 2.12 -1.76 5.65
C GLY A 147 3.38 -2.60 5.54
N SER A 148 3.35 -3.87 5.97
CA SER A 148 4.49 -4.80 5.89
C SER A 148 4.46 -5.59 4.59
N ASP A 149 5.63 -5.89 4.03
CA ASP A 149 5.81 -6.80 2.90
C ASP A 149 5.82 -8.28 3.35
N LYS A 150 5.82 -9.20 2.40
CA LYS A 150 5.93 -10.67 2.61
C LYS A 150 4.83 -11.28 3.49
N ASN A 151 3.68 -10.66 3.55
CA ASN A 151 2.54 -11.12 4.34
C ASN A 151 1.22 -11.10 3.55
N PHE A 152 1.31 -11.27 2.23
CA PHE A 152 0.15 -11.20 1.34
C PHE A 152 -0.95 -12.20 1.70
N SER A 153 -0.59 -13.40 2.13
CA SER A 153 -1.55 -14.43 2.53
C SER A 153 -2.49 -14.01 3.67
N SER A 154 -2.07 -13.05 4.50
CA SER A 154 -2.92 -12.51 5.57
C SER A 154 -4.15 -11.75 5.05
N LEU A 155 -4.08 -11.23 3.81
CA LEU A 155 -5.17 -10.51 3.16
C LEU A 155 -6.27 -11.44 2.64
N LYS A 156 -5.98 -12.75 2.52
CA LYS A 156 -6.91 -13.78 2.02
C LYS A 156 -7.54 -13.44 0.67
N LEU A 157 -6.76 -12.77 -0.19
CA LEU A 157 -7.18 -12.41 -1.54
C LEU A 157 -6.96 -13.57 -2.49
N GLU A 158 -7.84 -13.70 -3.47
CA GLU A 158 -7.84 -14.78 -4.45
C GLU A 158 -8.16 -14.25 -5.86
N GLU A 159 -7.76 -15.01 -6.86
CA GLU A 159 -8.14 -14.72 -8.25
C GLU A 159 -9.66 -14.63 -8.41
N GLY A 160 -10.12 -13.62 -9.12
CA GLY A 160 -11.52 -13.28 -9.29
C GLY A 160 -12.04 -12.24 -8.30
N ASP A 161 -11.35 -11.93 -7.21
CA ASP A 161 -11.76 -10.89 -6.27
C ASP A 161 -11.74 -9.52 -6.97
N GLU A 162 -12.79 -8.71 -6.74
CA GLU A 162 -12.77 -7.31 -7.11
C GLU A 162 -12.03 -6.52 -6.04
N VAL A 163 -11.01 -5.78 -6.43
CA VAL A 163 -10.15 -5.04 -5.49
C VAL A 163 -10.03 -3.57 -5.87
N THR A 164 -9.90 -2.73 -4.87
CA THR A 164 -9.42 -1.36 -5.02
C THR A 164 -8.06 -1.25 -4.38
N ILE A 165 -7.09 -0.85 -5.15
CA ILE A 165 -5.69 -0.72 -4.70
C ILE A 165 -5.15 0.68 -4.96
N GLN A 166 -4.09 1.01 -4.24
CA GLN A 166 -3.32 2.24 -4.45
C GLN A 166 -1.83 1.94 -4.31
N GLY A 167 -1.04 2.47 -5.22
CA GLY A 167 0.41 2.35 -5.16
C GLY A 167 1.13 3.18 -6.20
N PRO A 168 2.45 3.40 -6.04
CA PRO A 168 3.26 4.10 -6.99
C PRO A 168 3.50 3.25 -8.25
N ARG A 169 3.51 3.92 -9.39
CA ARG A 169 3.95 3.33 -10.65
C ARG A 169 5.48 3.26 -10.70
N ASP A 170 5.96 2.19 -11.27
CA ASP A 170 7.37 1.91 -11.51
C ASP A 170 7.52 1.22 -12.87
N THR A 171 8.67 1.33 -13.50
CA THR A 171 8.98 0.60 -14.73
C THR A 171 10.16 -0.35 -14.47
N HIS A 172 9.94 -1.64 -14.66
CA HIS A 172 10.97 -2.66 -14.53
C HIS A 172 11.23 -3.35 -15.87
N ASN A 173 12.46 -3.28 -16.36
CA ASN A 173 12.87 -3.83 -17.66
C ASN A 173 11.92 -3.40 -18.80
N GLY A 174 11.51 -2.14 -18.83
CA GLY A 174 10.60 -1.59 -19.83
C GLY A 174 9.13 -1.92 -19.63
N THR A 175 8.76 -2.69 -18.61
CA THR A 175 7.37 -3.05 -18.30
C THR A 175 6.82 -2.18 -17.17
N PRO A 176 5.75 -1.39 -17.44
CA PRO A 176 5.06 -0.64 -16.40
C PRO A 176 4.37 -1.57 -15.39
N GLN A 177 4.45 -1.19 -14.11
CA GLN A 177 3.84 -1.93 -13.00
C GLN A 177 3.43 -0.99 -11.87
N LEU A 178 2.59 -1.45 -10.93
CA LEU A 178 2.42 -0.81 -9.64
C LEU A 178 3.23 -1.57 -8.58
N LYS A 179 3.90 -0.83 -7.69
CA LYS A 179 4.83 -1.40 -6.72
C LYS A 179 4.34 -1.18 -5.29
N ASN A 180 4.44 -2.25 -4.47
CA ASN A 180 4.10 -2.20 -3.05
C ASN A 180 2.73 -1.55 -2.80
N VAL A 181 1.71 -2.07 -3.48
CA VAL A 181 0.36 -1.52 -3.39
C VAL A 181 -0.27 -1.81 -2.03
N THR A 182 -1.14 -0.89 -1.60
CA THR A 182 -2.05 -1.09 -0.48
C THR A 182 -3.43 -1.45 -1.00
N VAL A 183 -4.06 -2.45 -0.42
CA VAL A 183 -5.46 -2.82 -0.70
C VAL A 183 -6.36 -1.93 0.14
N LEU A 184 -7.17 -1.11 -0.52
CA LEU A 184 -8.09 -0.18 0.13
C LEU A 184 -9.44 -0.84 0.44
N SER A 185 -9.93 -1.69 -0.47
CA SER A 185 -11.13 -2.49 -0.31
C SER A 185 -11.14 -3.67 -1.26
N TYR A 186 -11.92 -4.69 -0.95
CA TYR A 186 -12.14 -5.82 -1.84
C TYR A 186 -13.52 -6.43 -1.65
N THR A 187 -14.02 -7.09 -2.69
CA THR A 187 -15.21 -7.92 -2.68
C THR A 187 -14.82 -9.31 -3.17
N LYS A 188 -15.15 -10.33 -2.41
CA LYS A 188 -14.85 -11.71 -2.77
C LYS A 188 -15.64 -12.15 -3.99
N SER A 189 -14.97 -12.83 -4.91
CA SER A 189 -15.64 -13.59 -5.94
C SER A 189 -16.33 -14.80 -5.30
N LEU A 190 -17.64 -14.87 -5.42
CA LEU A 190 -18.42 -15.99 -4.90
C LEU A 190 -18.44 -17.19 -5.84
N ILE A 191 -18.08 -16.97 -7.10
CA ILE A 191 -18.07 -18.00 -8.15
C ILE A 191 -16.74 -17.95 -8.87
N LYS A 192 -16.09 -19.10 -8.99
CA LYS A 192 -14.91 -19.29 -9.81
C LYS A 192 -15.25 -20.31 -10.91
N VAL A 193 -15.00 -19.94 -12.15
CA VAL A 193 -15.02 -20.88 -13.28
C VAL A 193 -13.68 -21.64 -13.22
N ASP A 194 -13.74 -22.92 -12.88
CA ASP A 194 -12.53 -23.72 -12.69
C ASP A 194 -12.06 -24.32 -14.02
N GLU A 195 -13.00 -24.81 -14.83
CA GLU A 195 -12.68 -25.50 -16.08
C GLU A 195 -13.83 -25.37 -17.09
N LEU A 196 -13.46 -25.20 -18.35
CA LEU A 196 -14.32 -25.37 -19.49
C LEU A 196 -13.82 -26.58 -20.25
N ASP A 197 -14.72 -27.49 -20.66
CA ASP A 197 -14.33 -28.63 -21.50
C ASP A 197 -14.02 -28.20 -22.92
N LYS A 198 -14.59 -27.07 -23.35
CA LYS A 198 -14.25 -26.34 -24.59
C LYS A 198 -14.67 -24.88 -24.49
N ASP A 199 -13.97 -24.02 -25.19
CA ASP A 199 -14.21 -22.57 -25.27
C ASP A 199 -15.00 -22.16 -26.52
N THR A 200 -15.19 -23.10 -27.46
CA THR A 200 -15.85 -22.86 -28.75
C THR A 200 -16.82 -24.01 -29.06
N LEU A 201 -18.01 -23.68 -29.50
CA LEU A 201 -18.99 -24.64 -30.00
C LEU A 201 -18.86 -24.74 -31.52
N ASP A 202 -18.57 -25.95 -32.04
CA ASP A 202 -18.38 -26.18 -33.48
C ASP A 202 -19.72 -26.32 -34.22
N LYS A 203 -20.80 -26.67 -33.51
CA LYS A 203 -22.12 -26.91 -34.09
C LYS A 203 -23.23 -26.35 -33.21
N ALA A 204 -24.30 -25.90 -33.80
CA ALA A 204 -25.52 -25.52 -33.09
C ALA A 204 -26.13 -26.73 -32.36
N GLY A 205 -26.51 -26.57 -31.09
CA GLY A 205 -27.08 -27.64 -30.23
C GLY A 205 -26.04 -28.57 -29.61
N GLU A 206 -24.78 -28.24 -29.69
CA GLU A 206 -23.70 -28.94 -28.96
C GLU A 206 -23.68 -28.57 -27.51
N ASP A 207 -23.56 -29.58 -26.63
CA ASP A 207 -23.45 -29.37 -25.19
C ASP A 207 -21.98 -29.21 -24.80
N PHE A 208 -21.71 -28.40 -23.78
CA PHE A 208 -20.43 -28.33 -23.10
C PHE A 208 -20.62 -28.23 -21.60
N LYS A 209 -19.61 -28.63 -20.86
CA LYS A 209 -19.61 -28.64 -19.39
C LYS A 209 -18.82 -27.46 -18.87
N VAL A 210 -19.34 -26.82 -17.83
CA VAL A 210 -18.66 -25.79 -17.08
C VAL A 210 -18.55 -26.25 -15.62
N SER A 211 -17.33 -26.36 -15.13
CA SER A 211 -17.08 -26.62 -13.73
C SER A 211 -16.97 -25.31 -12.99
N LEU A 212 -17.76 -25.16 -11.93
CA LEU A 212 -17.80 -23.95 -11.10
C LEU A 212 -17.50 -24.32 -9.66
N THR A 213 -16.63 -23.55 -9.01
CA THR A 213 -16.51 -23.52 -7.56
C THR A 213 -17.31 -22.36 -7.02
N VAL A 214 -18.32 -22.63 -6.21
CA VAL A 214 -19.10 -21.62 -5.49
C VAL A 214 -18.49 -21.44 -4.11
N LYS A 215 -18.09 -20.22 -3.78
CA LYS A 215 -17.48 -19.86 -2.52
C LYS A 215 -18.54 -19.15 -1.65
N GLY A 216 -18.60 -19.49 -0.38
CA GLY A 216 -19.48 -18.81 0.59
C GLY A 216 -20.32 -19.79 1.40
N GLU A 217 -20.66 -19.43 2.62
CA GLU A 217 -21.58 -20.18 3.47
C GLU A 217 -23.02 -19.92 3.01
N GLY A 218 -23.81 -21.00 2.90
CA GLY A 218 -25.25 -20.93 2.63
C GLY A 218 -25.66 -20.80 1.15
N VAL A 219 -24.74 -21.04 0.22
CA VAL A 219 -25.07 -21.18 -1.20
C VAL A 219 -25.40 -22.66 -1.46
N THR A 220 -26.69 -22.98 -1.64
CA THR A 220 -27.20 -24.31 -2.06
C THR A 220 -27.64 -24.27 -3.50
#